data_61da5a3ebe74253f391577a359bb0954
#
_entry.id   61da5a3ebe74253f391577a359bb0954
#
_cell.length_a   1.000
_cell.length_b   1.000
_cell.length_c   1.000
_cell.angle_alpha   90.00
_cell.angle_beta   90.00
_cell.angle_gamma   90.00
#
_symmetry.space_group_name_H-M   'P 1'
#
loop_
_entity.id
_entity.type
_entity.pdbx_description
1 polymer ?
#
loop_
_entity_poly.entity_id
_entity_poly.type
_entity_poly.pdbx_seq_one_letter_code
_entity_poly.pdbx_strand_id
1 'polypeptide(L)'
;MGKNLKGKDCGKGIYQRKDGLYSARFVDKTGKRHEKYFQTIPEARNWMEEAKYADKHEEVFVATETTVDQWFSFWIENIVGDLAPNTLRNYRERYSKNIQPVIGRMAIANVKPMHCKQVLIRMDADYAGSTIRQAYIAMGTLFKAAKMNDLIARHPMDGVRFTKPVRAVDDIKFLTCDDQQRFLEVAQRSHNYNQYALILETGLRTGEMIGLTWDAIDFEKRTLTVNKTLEFRHAQKYWRAGPPKTQQSYRTIPLTNRAYDLSLIHISEPTRRRGIS
;
A
#
# COMPACT_ATOMS: atom_id res chain seq x y z
N MET A 1 10.06 43.47 20.46
CA MET A 1 8.88 44.04 19.78
C MET A 1 9.36 44.91 18.63
N GLY A 2 8.71 44.79 17.47
CA GLY A 2 9.06 45.60 16.30
C GLY A 2 8.51 47.02 16.45
N LYS A 3 9.31 48.02 16.06
CA LYS A 3 8.94 49.42 16.18
C LYS A 3 8.91 50.10 14.82
N ASN A 4 8.09 51.13 14.66
CA ASN A 4 8.13 52.02 13.50
C ASN A 4 9.24 53.09 13.67
N LEU A 5 9.46 53.89 12.62
CA LEU A 5 10.45 54.97 12.61
C LEU A 5 10.17 56.05 13.68
N LYS A 6 8.95 56.14 14.22
CA LYS A 6 8.53 57.05 15.29
C LYS A 6 8.57 56.40 16.69
N GLY A 7 9.10 55.16 16.80
CA GLY A 7 9.22 54.41 18.05
C GLY A 7 7.96 53.70 18.53
N LYS A 8 6.84 53.80 17.80
CA LYS A 8 5.55 53.13 18.15
C LYS A 8 5.61 51.62 17.84
N ASP A 9 5.05 50.82 18.71
CA ASP A 9 5.00 49.38 18.56
C ASP A 9 4.16 48.94 17.36
N CYS A 10 4.73 48.10 16.49
CA CYS A 10 4.10 47.55 15.33
C CYS A 10 3.61 46.08 15.51
N GLY A 11 4.03 45.42 16.61
CA GLY A 11 3.80 44.03 16.89
C GLY A 11 5.03 43.15 16.73
N LYS A 12 4.96 41.91 17.22
CA LYS A 12 6.07 40.97 17.17
C LYS A 12 6.33 40.53 15.71
N GLY A 13 7.58 40.72 15.23
CA GLY A 13 8.00 40.36 13.89
C GLY A 13 7.70 41.39 12.80
N ILE A 14 7.14 42.59 13.15
CA ILE A 14 6.85 43.66 12.19
C ILE A 14 7.67 44.89 12.57
N TYR A 15 8.40 45.48 11.60
CA TYR A 15 9.17 46.70 11.81
C TYR A 15 9.10 47.59 10.56
N GLN A 16 9.25 48.90 10.74
CA GLN A 16 9.26 49.83 9.62
C GLN A 16 10.71 50.03 9.13
N ARG A 17 10.88 49.93 7.83
CA ARG A 17 12.15 50.18 7.13
C ARG A 17 12.33 51.68 6.85
N LYS A 18 13.59 52.07 6.52
CA LYS A 18 13.93 53.44 6.16
C LYS A 18 13.21 53.96 4.92
N ASP A 19 12.79 53.05 4.02
CA ASP A 19 12.00 53.35 2.80
C ASP A 19 10.51 53.55 3.08
N GLY A 20 10.09 53.50 4.36
CA GLY A 20 8.72 53.72 4.77
C GLY A 20 7.87 52.45 4.80
N LEU A 21 8.28 51.35 4.15
CA LEU A 21 7.56 50.09 4.12
C LEU A 21 7.67 49.33 5.45
N TYR A 22 6.64 48.50 5.72
CA TYR A 22 6.63 47.60 6.86
C TYR A 22 7.08 46.23 6.42
N SER A 23 8.13 45.69 7.07
CA SER A 23 8.56 44.31 6.90
C SER A 23 7.91 43.43 7.96
N ALA A 24 7.22 42.38 7.55
CA ALA A 24 6.70 41.33 8.44
C ALA A 24 7.52 40.05 8.25
N ARG A 25 7.98 39.47 9.36
CA ARG A 25 8.81 38.26 9.40
C ARG A 25 8.28 37.24 10.39
N PHE A 26 8.23 36.00 9.97
CA PHE A 26 8.01 34.86 10.87
C PHE A 26 8.87 33.68 10.44
N VAL A 27 9.08 32.77 11.36
CA VAL A 27 9.73 31.47 11.08
C VAL A 27 8.66 30.41 11.20
N ASP A 28 8.51 29.62 10.15
CA ASP A 28 7.55 28.52 10.12
C ASP A 28 8.03 27.31 10.96
N LYS A 29 7.18 26.27 11.07
CA LYS A 29 7.50 25.04 11.81
C LYS A 29 8.70 24.29 11.24
N THR A 30 9.07 24.51 9.98
CA THR A 30 10.24 23.90 9.35
C THR A 30 11.54 24.63 9.65
N GLY A 31 11.48 25.77 10.34
CA GLY A 31 12.61 26.63 10.60
C GLY A 31 12.93 27.60 9.46
N LYS A 32 12.13 27.64 8.40
CA LYS A 32 12.30 28.52 7.26
C LYS A 32 11.79 29.93 7.60
N ARG A 33 12.59 30.94 7.28
CA ARG A 33 12.20 32.33 7.46
C ARG A 33 11.40 32.83 6.27
N HIS A 34 10.25 33.43 6.56
CA HIS A 34 9.40 34.13 5.59
C HIS A 34 9.43 35.63 5.88
N GLU A 35 9.56 36.44 4.84
CA GLU A 35 9.56 37.91 4.93
C GLU A 35 8.76 38.48 3.77
N LYS A 36 7.87 39.46 4.10
CA LYS A 36 7.08 40.18 3.10
C LYS A 36 6.98 41.67 3.50
N TYR A 37 6.82 42.52 2.48
CA TYR A 37 6.78 43.98 2.65
C TYR A 37 5.39 44.53 2.36
N PHE A 38 4.96 45.53 3.16
CA PHE A 38 3.62 46.11 3.10
C PHE A 38 3.67 47.60 3.22
N GLN A 39 2.67 48.31 2.74
CA GLN A 39 2.55 49.76 2.85
C GLN A 39 1.98 50.17 4.20
N THR A 40 1.15 49.35 4.83
CA THR A 40 0.49 49.66 6.10
C THR A 40 0.69 48.55 7.14
N ILE A 41 0.59 48.98 8.44
CA ILE A 41 0.67 48.03 9.58
C ILE A 41 -0.49 47.01 9.57
N PRO A 42 -1.76 47.38 9.27
CA PRO A 42 -2.85 46.43 9.23
C PRO A 42 -2.63 45.30 8.22
N GLU A 43 -2.15 45.64 7.01
CA GLU A 43 -1.83 44.62 5.99
C GLU A 43 -0.73 43.65 6.47
N ALA A 44 0.32 44.19 7.09
CA ALA A 44 1.40 43.40 7.64
C ALA A 44 0.93 42.44 8.77
N ARG A 45 -0.02 42.90 9.60
CA ARG A 45 -0.62 42.09 10.66
C ARG A 45 -1.54 40.99 10.10
N ASN A 46 -2.44 41.32 9.18
CA ASN A 46 -3.32 40.36 8.56
C ASN A 46 -2.53 39.24 7.86
N TRP A 47 -1.52 39.62 7.07
CA TRP A 47 -0.65 38.62 6.45
C TRP A 47 0.06 37.72 7.48
N MET A 48 0.54 38.32 8.59
CA MET A 48 1.22 37.59 9.67
C MET A 48 0.27 36.60 10.36
N GLU A 49 -1.00 36.98 10.56
CA GLU A 49 -2.01 36.13 11.16
C GLU A 49 -2.43 35.01 10.21
N GLU A 50 -2.67 35.31 8.94
CA GLU A 50 -2.98 34.32 7.91
C GLU A 50 -1.84 33.32 7.73
N ALA A 51 -0.59 33.81 7.65
CA ALA A 51 0.56 32.95 7.49
C ALA A 51 0.81 32.04 8.70
N LYS A 52 0.60 32.55 9.93
CA LYS A 52 0.68 31.74 11.15
C LYS A 52 -0.50 30.77 11.28
N TYR A 53 -1.69 31.16 10.80
CA TYR A 53 -2.85 30.30 10.78
C TYR A 53 -2.63 29.13 9.80
N ALA A 54 -2.14 29.44 8.58
CA ALA A 54 -1.78 28.44 7.58
C ALA A 54 -0.70 27.48 8.12
N ASP A 55 0.39 28.01 8.67
CA ASP A 55 1.47 27.22 9.29
C ASP A 55 0.96 26.32 10.44
N LYS A 56 0.00 26.80 11.23
CA LYS A 56 -0.61 26.04 12.33
C LYS A 56 -1.53 24.94 11.85
N HIS A 57 -2.24 25.15 10.73
CA HIS A 57 -3.25 24.25 10.18
C HIS A 57 -2.77 23.42 8.97
N GLU A 58 -1.68 23.81 8.31
CA GLU A 58 -0.98 22.92 7.40
C GLU A 58 -0.36 21.79 8.23
N GLU A 59 -0.64 20.54 7.86
CA GLU A 59 0.07 19.37 8.38
C GLU A 59 1.50 19.35 7.82
N VAL A 60 2.32 20.29 8.26
CA VAL A 60 3.74 20.34 7.90
C VAL A 60 4.47 19.33 8.78
N PHE A 61 4.90 18.23 8.17
CA PHE A 61 5.75 17.27 8.83
C PHE A 61 7.14 17.86 9.06
N VAL A 62 7.48 18.11 10.33
CA VAL A 62 8.84 18.48 10.73
C VAL A 62 9.62 17.20 10.94
N ALA A 63 10.62 16.95 10.12
CA ALA A 63 11.36 15.68 10.10
C ALA A 63 11.96 15.27 11.47
N THR A 64 12.32 16.24 12.30
CA THR A 64 12.89 16.00 13.64
C THR A 64 11.84 15.59 14.68
N GLU A 65 10.56 15.91 14.46
CA GLU A 65 9.45 15.67 15.38
C GLU A 65 8.53 14.56 14.87
N THR A 66 8.42 14.43 13.54
CA THR A 66 7.55 13.44 12.90
C THR A 66 8.09 12.03 13.12
N THR A 67 7.30 11.19 13.77
CA THR A 67 7.62 9.77 13.94
C THR A 67 7.35 8.97 12.66
N VAL A 68 7.97 7.78 12.56
CA VAL A 68 7.68 6.83 11.46
C VAL A 68 6.20 6.43 11.48
N ASP A 69 5.57 6.30 12.66
CA ASP A 69 4.14 5.99 12.80
C ASP A 69 3.26 7.09 12.19
N GLN A 70 3.54 8.33 12.50
CA GLN A 70 2.80 9.48 11.94
C GLN A 70 2.96 9.57 10.43
N TRP A 71 4.19 9.41 9.94
CA TRP A 71 4.45 9.40 8.50
C TRP A 71 3.77 8.22 7.80
N PHE A 72 3.81 7.02 8.39
CA PHE A 72 3.14 5.86 7.82
C PHE A 72 1.62 6.07 7.70
N SER A 73 0.97 6.61 8.74
CA SER A 73 -0.46 6.89 8.73
C SER A 73 -0.83 7.88 7.62
N PHE A 74 -0.08 8.98 7.51
CA PHE A 74 -0.28 9.94 6.43
C PHE A 74 -0.04 9.33 5.05
N TRP A 75 1.05 8.61 4.88
CA TRP A 75 1.44 7.99 3.62
C TRP A 75 0.41 6.98 3.12
N ILE A 76 -0.11 6.13 4.01
CA ILE A 76 -1.07 5.09 3.62
C ILE A 76 -2.45 5.66 3.24
N GLU A 77 -2.81 6.81 3.77
CA GLU A 77 -4.11 7.46 3.53
C GLU A 77 -4.06 8.44 2.37
N ASN A 78 -3.00 9.22 2.26
CA ASN A 78 -2.95 10.37 1.34
C ASN A 78 -2.03 10.16 0.12
N ILE A 79 -1.03 9.30 0.21
CA ILE A 79 -0.07 9.12 -0.89
C ILE A 79 -0.33 7.84 -1.69
N VAL A 80 -0.69 6.74 -1.02
CA VAL A 80 -0.91 5.45 -1.67
C VAL A 80 -2.34 4.94 -1.54
N GLY A 81 -3.27 5.79 -1.12
CA GLY A 81 -4.68 5.43 -0.89
C GLY A 81 -5.38 4.82 -2.10
N ASP A 82 -4.98 5.17 -3.32
CA ASP A 82 -5.54 4.65 -4.58
C ASP A 82 -5.08 3.23 -4.94
N LEU A 83 -4.15 2.65 -4.18
CA LEU A 83 -3.71 1.28 -4.41
C LEU A 83 -4.82 0.27 -4.13
N ALA A 84 -4.73 -0.89 -4.80
CA ALA A 84 -5.66 -1.98 -4.58
C ALA A 84 -5.77 -2.33 -3.08
N PRO A 85 -7.00 -2.55 -2.56
CA PRO A 85 -7.25 -2.76 -1.13
C PRO A 85 -6.41 -3.87 -0.49
N ASN A 86 -6.05 -4.91 -1.24
CA ASN A 86 -5.15 -5.96 -0.76
C ASN A 86 -3.73 -5.46 -0.56
N THR A 87 -3.26 -4.58 -1.43
CA THR A 87 -1.94 -3.97 -1.31
C THR A 87 -1.88 -3.09 -0.06
N LEU A 88 -2.89 -2.25 0.15
CA LEU A 88 -2.99 -1.41 1.35
C LEU A 88 -3.06 -2.25 2.63
N ARG A 89 -3.86 -3.33 2.63
CA ARG A 89 -3.93 -4.27 3.75
C ARG A 89 -2.57 -4.88 4.04
N ASN A 90 -1.86 -5.32 3.02
CA ASN A 90 -0.54 -5.91 3.18
C ASN A 90 0.47 -4.90 3.75
N TYR A 91 0.45 -3.65 3.30
CA TYR A 91 1.30 -2.60 3.89
C TYR A 91 0.97 -2.38 5.37
N ARG A 92 -0.32 -2.24 5.73
CA ARG A 92 -0.74 -2.07 7.13
C ARG A 92 -0.32 -3.26 8.00
N GLU A 93 -0.53 -4.47 7.50
CA GLU A 93 -0.19 -5.69 8.24
C GLU A 93 1.32 -5.85 8.44
N ARG A 94 2.12 -5.62 7.38
CA ARG A 94 3.59 -5.68 7.50
C ARG A 94 4.13 -4.58 8.39
N TYR A 95 3.58 -3.39 8.29
CA TYR A 95 3.97 -2.28 9.15
C TYR A 95 3.67 -2.59 10.61
N SER A 96 2.42 -2.85 10.96
CA SER A 96 2.00 -3.03 12.36
C SER A 96 2.67 -4.22 13.04
N LYS A 97 2.85 -5.34 12.34
CA LYS A 97 3.43 -6.54 12.93
C LYS A 97 4.95 -6.52 13.02
N ASN A 98 5.63 -5.94 12.02
CA ASN A 98 7.06 -6.14 11.87
C ASN A 98 7.89 -4.85 11.98
N ILE A 99 7.40 -3.73 11.42
CA ILE A 99 8.17 -2.48 11.30
C ILE A 99 7.92 -1.58 12.52
N GLN A 100 6.67 -1.34 12.85
CA GLN A 100 6.23 -0.48 13.95
C GLN A 100 6.89 -0.81 15.29
N PRO A 101 6.98 -2.09 15.74
CA PRO A 101 7.56 -2.42 17.04
C PRO A 101 9.04 -2.06 17.18
N VAL A 102 9.75 -1.83 16.06
CA VAL A 102 11.20 -1.54 16.06
C VAL A 102 11.47 -0.06 15.84
N ILE A 103 10.82 0.56 14.85
CA ILE A 103 11.14 1.93 14.43
C ILE A 103 9.96 2.89 14.48
N GLY A 104 8.74 2.42 14.76
CA GLY A 104 7.53 3.24 14.66
C GLY A 104 7.58 4.54 15.45
N ARG A 105 8.09 4.49 16.68
CA ARG A 105 8.19 5.65 17.59
C ARG A 105 9.41 6.54 17.35
N MET A 106 10.31 6.15 16.46
CA MET A 106 11.49 6.96 16.15
C MET A 106 11.12 8.15 15.28
N ALA A 107 11.77 9.31 15.52
CA ALA A 107 11.70 10.40 14.55
C ALA A 107 12.27 9.92 13.21
N ILE A 108 11.56 10.19 12.13
CA ILE A 108 11.89 9.66 10.80
C ILE A 108 13.28 10.10 10.33
N ALA A 109 13.71 11.32 10.70
CA ALA A 109 15.04 11.84 10.40
C ALA A 109 16.17 11.05 11.08
N ASN A 110 15.88 10.35 12.19
CA ASN A 110 16.85 9.60 12.97
C ASN A 110 16.96 8.14 12.57
N VAL A 111 16.11 7.68 11.63
CA VAL A 111 16.17 6.30 11.15
C VAL A 111 17.41 6.09 10.29
N LYS A 112 18.25 5.15 10.70
CA LYS A 112 19.50 4.76 10.01
C LYS A 112 19.39 3.38 9.39
N PRO A 113 20.27 3.02 8.44
CA PRO A 113 20.27 1.68 7.83
C PRO A 113 20.32 0.54 8.84
N MET A 114 21.04 0.71 9.96
CA MET A 114 21.10 -0.28 11.02
C MET A 114 19.73 -0.60 11.63
N HIS A 115 18.85 0.40 11.80
CA HIS A 115 17.51 0.20 12.35
C HIS A 115 16.63 -0.60 11.37
N CYS A 116 16.72 -0.30 10.08
CA CYS A 116 16.02 -1.08 9.05
C CYS A 116 16.53 -2.52 8.98
N LYS A 117 17.85 -2.73 9.09
CA LYS A 117 18.45 -4.06 9.16
C LYS A 117 17.97 -4.83 10.39
N GLN A 118 17.82 -4.15 11.53
CA GLN A 118 17.33 -4.76 12.78
C GLN A 118 15.89 -5.27 12.64
N VAL A 119 15.01 -4.57 11.91
CA VAL A 119 13.67 -5.06 11.56
C VAL A 119 13.76 -6.41 10.83
N LEU A 120 14.63 -6.50 9.82
CA LEU A 120 14.78 -7.72 9.02
C LEU A 120 15.36 -8.88 9.83
N ILE A 121 16.37 -8.61 10.69
CA ILE A 121 16.98 -9.62 11.58
C ILE A 121 15.94 -10.16 12.56
N ARG A 122 15.12 -9.30 13.16
CA ARG A 122 14.07 -9.74 14.08
C ARG A 122 13.04 -10.65 13.40
N MET A 123 12.80 -10.45 12.11
CA MET A 123 11.88 -11.28 11.35
C MET A 123 12.47 -12.63 10.94
N ASP A 124 13.79 -12.76 10.92
CA ASP A 124 14.46 -13.96 10.36
C ASP A 124 14.18 -15.23 11.18
N ALA A 125 13.93 -15.07 12.48
CA ALA A 125 13.61 -16.20 13.35
C ALA A 125 12.20 -16.80 13.07
N ASP A 126 11.22 -15.96 12.69
CA ASP A 126 9.81 -16.36 12.68
C ASP A 126 9.18 -16.39 11.29
N TYR A 127 9.83 -15.80 10.27
CA TYR A 127 9.23 -15.59 8.96
C TYR A 127 10.04 -16.16 7.81
N ALA A 128 9.33 -16.71 6.82
CA ALA A 128 9.93 -17.12 5.56
C ALA A 128 10.55 -15.92 4.81
N GLY A 129 11.61 -16.16 4.05
CA GLY A 129 12.34 -15.12 3.30
C GLY A 129 11.46 -14.28 2.36
N SER A 130 10.38 -14.86 1.79
CA SER A 130 9.40 -14.12 0.99
C SER A 130 8.63 -13.06 1.81
N THR A 131 8.32 -13.35 3.07
CA THR A 131 7.64 -12.43 3.99
C THR A 131 8.59 -11.31 4.42
N ILE A 132 9.85 -11.63 4.72
CA ILE A 132 10.89 -10.64 5.04
C ILE A 132 11.12 -9.71 3.86
N ARG A 133 11.14 -10.25 2.63
CA ARG A 133 11.25 -9.44 1.42
C ARG A 133 10.08 -8.46 1.26
N GLN A 134 8.87 -8.83 1.63
CA GLN A 134 7.73 -7.91 1.60
C GLN A 134 7.89 -6.75 2.60
N ALA A 135 8.41 -7.01 3.80
CA ALA A 135 8.72 -5.95 4.76
C ALA A 135 9.86 -5.04 4.25
N TYR A 136 10.89 -5.61 3.63
CA TYR A 136 11.96 -4.86 2.96
C TYR A 136 11.41 -3.90 1.91
N ILE A 137 10.53 -4.39 1.02
CA ILE A 137 9.89 -3.59 -0.03
C ILE A 137 8.99 -2.50 0.59
N ALA A 138 8.22 -2.83 1.63
CA ALA A 138 7.37 -1.88 2.32
C ALA A 138 8.16 -0.72 2.94
N MET A 139 9.26 -1.01 3.65
CA MET A 139 10.17 0.01 4.18
C MET A 139 10.78 0.85 3.05
N GLY A 140 11.23 0.19 1.97
CA GLY A 140 11.80 0.88 0.81
C GLY A 140 10.83 1.89 0.19
N THR A 141 9.58 1.49 0.01
CA THR A 141 8.55 2.38 -0.56
C THR A 141 8.18 3.53 0.39
N LEU A 142 8.03 3.24 1.69
CA LEU A 142 7.72 4.23 2.72
C LEU A 142 8.80 5.32 2.81
N PHE A 143 10.07 4.92 2.90
CA PHE A 143 11.18 5.87 3.01
C PHE A 143 11.51 6.56 1.68
N LYS A 144 11.23 5.91 0.54
CA LYS A 144 11.31 6.59 -0.76
C LYS A 144 10.32 7.76 -0.82
N ALA A 145 9.09 7.55 -0.38
CA ALA A 145 8.09 8.62 -0.31
C ALA A 145 8.51 9.73 0.67
N ALA A 146 9.07 9.37 1.84
CA ALA A 146 9.58 10.35 2.78
C ALA A 146 10.72 11.21 2.20
N LYS A 147 11.62 10.60 1.43
CA LYS A 147 12.69 11.33 0.74
C LYS A 147 12.16 12.23 -0.37
N MET A 148 11.16 11.78 -1.12
CA MET A 148 10.53 12.59 -2.19
C MET A 148 9.72 13.78 -1.64
N ASN A 149 9.34 13.73 -0.36
CA ASN A 149 8.66 14.82 0.36
C ASN A 149 9.62 15.58 1.30
N ASP A 150 10.92 15.49 1.07
CA ASP A 150 11.98 16.21 1.79
C ASP A 150 12.01 16.01 3.32
N LEU A 151 11.33 14.96 3.82
CA LEU A 151 11.36 14.59 5.23
C LEU A 151 12.72 14.00 5.66
N ILE A 152 13.43 13.36 4.74
CA ILE A 152 14.73 12.76 4.98
C ILE A 152 15.68 13.05 3.82
N ALA A 153 16.91 13.43 4.14
CA ALA A 153 17.94 13.72 3.12
C ALA A 153 18.51 12.44 2.49
N ARG A 154 18.62 11.37 3.28
CA ARG A 154 19.16 10.06 2.85
C ARG A 154 18.16 8.95 3.06
N HIS A 155 18.12 8.02 2.13
CA HIS A 155 17.21 6.88 2.21
C HIS A 155 17.74 5.82 3.19
N PRO A 156 17.02 5.48 4.29
CA PRO A 156 17.54 4.55 5.30
C PRO A 156 17.73 3.11 4.84
N MET A 157 17.19 2.76 3.67
CA MET A 157 17.40 1.45 3.06
C MET A 157 18.66 1.38 2.19
N ASP A 158 19.33 2.51 1.94
CA ASP A 158 20.57 2.51 1.17
C ASP A 158 21.64 1.70 1.90
N GLY A 159 22.20 0.71 1.21
CA GLY A 159 23.17 -0.22 1.80
C GLY A 159 22.58 -1.36 2.63
N VAL A 160 21.28 -1.38 2.91
CA VAL A 160 20.63 -2.52 3.55
C VAL A 160 20.45 -3.64 2.51
N ARG A 161 21.23 -4.70 2.65
CA ARG A 161 21.14 -5.85 1.75
C ARG A 161 20.12 -6.85 2.29
N PHE A 162 19.25 -7.30 1.40
CA PHE A 162 18.38 -8.45 1.60
C PHE A 162 18.85 -9.57 0.66
N THR A 163 19.37 -10.64 1.24
CA THR A 163 19.74 -11.82 0.49
C THR A 163 18.50 -12.69 0.34
N LYS A 164 17.99 -12.81 -0.89
CA LYS A 164 16.92 -13.76 -1.18
C LYS A 164 17.49 -15.16 -1.02
N PRO A 165 16.88 -16.03 -0.21
CA PRO A 165 17.26 -17.43 -0.21
C PRO A 165 17.08 -17.99 -1.63
N VAL A 166 18.13 -18.58 -2.15
CA VAL A 166 18.07 -19.29 -3.44
C VAL A 166 17.19 -20.51 -3.18
N ARG A 167 15.99 -20.53 -3.76
CA ARG A 167 15.20 -21.76 -3.79
C ARG A 167 15.92 -22.75 -4.67
N ALA A 168 16.15 -23.95 -4.17
CA ALA A 168 16.56 -25.06 -5.01
C ALA A 168 15.50 -25.30 -6.09
N VAL A 169 15.91 -25.78 -7.25
CA VAL A 169 14.98 -26.09 -8.35
C VAL A 169 13.91 -27.10 -7.86
N ASP A 170 14.29 -27.98 -6.97
CA ASP A 170 13.41 -29.00 -6.34
C ASP A 170 12.34 -28.41 -5.40
N ASP A 171 12.46 -27.13 -5.02
CA ASP A 171 11.43 -26.42 -4.23
C ASP A 171 10.23 -25.92 -5.07
N ILE A 172 10.25 -26.11 -6.39
CA ILE A 172 9.13 -25.73 -7.25
C ILE A 172 8.03 -26.78 -7.07
N LYS A 173 7.03 -26.40 -6.32
CA LYS A 173 5.84 -27.26 -6.10
C LYS A 173 4.94 -27.21 -7.34
N PHE A 174 4.95 -28.26 -8.09
CA PHE A 174 4.01 -28.53 -9.17
C PHE A 174 3.48 -29.96 -9.04
N LEU A 175 2.30 -30.22 -9.56
CA LEU A 175 1.76 -31.55 -9.62
C LEU A 175 2.26 -32.23 -10.91
N THR A 176 2.90 -33.37 -10.79
CA THR A 176 3.17 -34.25 -11.96
C THR A 176 1.84 -34.79 -12.52
N CYS A 177 1.86 -35.37 -13.71
CA CYS A 177 0.65 -36.00 -14.28
C CYS A 177 0.07 -37.07 -13.34
N ASP A 178 0.95 -37.88 -12.75
CA ASP A 178 0.56 -38.93 -11.80
C ASP A 178 -0.03 -38.35 -10.51
N ASP A 179 0.56 -37.24 -9.99
CA ASP A 179 0.02 -36.55 -8.83
C ASP A 179 -1.35 -35.93 -9.11
N GLN A 180 -1.55 -35.39 -10.31
CA GLN A 180 -2.85 -34.84 -10.73
C GLN A 180 -3.90 -35.94 -10.79
N GLN A 181 -3.55 -37.08 -11.33
CA GLN A 181 -4.48 -38.25 -11.41
C GLN A 181 -4.85 -38.72 -10.02
N ARG A 182 -3.86 -38.97 -9.15
CA ARG A 182 -4.10 -39.37 -7.73
C ARG A 182 -4.92 -38.33 -6.97
N PHE A 183 -4.62 -37.06 -7.19
CA PHE A 183 -5.40 -35.97 -6.59
C PHE A 183 -6.86 -36.01 -7.02
N LEU A 184 -7.14 -36.20 -8.32
CA LEU A 184 -8.49 -36.25 -8.86
C LEU A 184 -9.25 -37.50 -8.37
N GLU A 185 -8.61 -38.67 -8.26
CA GLU A 185 -9.18 -39.88 -7.69
C GLU A 185 -9.66 -39.66 -6.24
N VAL A 186 -8.85 -39.03 -5.42
CA VAL A 186 -9.22 -38.68 -4.03
C VAL A 186 -10.32 -37.61 -4.01
N ALA A 187 -10.17 -36.58 -4.87
CA ALA A 187 -11.12 -35.48 -4.96
C ALA A 187 -12.53 -35.87 -5.42
N GLN A 188 -12.72 -37.01 -6.10
CA GLN A 188 -14.05 -37.53 -6.49
C GLN A 188 -15.02 -37.63 -5.31
N ARG A 189 -14.51 -37.83 -4.10
CA ARG A 189 -15.32 -37.89 -2.88
C ARG A 189 -15.71 -36.50 -2.35
N SER A 190 -15.17 -35.43 -2.92
CA SER A 190 -15.43 -34.05 -2.51
C SER A 190 -16.56 -33.44 -3.35
N HIS A 191 -17.42 -32.66 -2.70
CA HIS A 191 -18.42 -31.84 -3.41
C HIS A 191 -17.77 -30.76 -4.30
N ASN A 192 -16.47 -30.47 -4.13
CA ASN A 192 -15.69 -29.52 -4.93
C ASN A 192 -14.94 -30.20 -6.11
N TYR A 193 -15.18 -31.46 -6.39
CA TYR A 193 -14.47 -32.20 -7.46
C TYR A 193 -14.45 -31.44 -8.80
N ASN A 194 -15.64 -30.99 -9.25
CA ASN A 194 -15.77 -30.29 -10.53
C ASN A 194 -14.94 -29.00 -10.59
N GLN A 195 -14.85 -28.30 -9.47
CA GLN A 195 -14.03 -27.08 -9.34
C GLN A 195 -12.55 -27.41 -9.47
N TYR A 196 -12.08 -28.45 -8.78
CA TYR A 196 -10.67 -28.87 -8.85
C TYR A 196 -10.31 -29.36 -10.25
N ALA A 197 -11.17 -30.18 -10.86
CA ALA A 197 -10.95 -30.67 -12.21
C ALA A 197 -10.95 -29.54 -13.24
N LEU A 198 -11.88 -28.58 -13.15
CA LEU A 198 -11.93 -27.41 -14.03
C LEU A 198 -10.68 -26.53 -13.89
N ILE A 199 -10.18 -26.31 -12.67
CA ILE A 199 -8.94 -25.54 -12.45
C ILE A 199 -7.74 -26.23 -13.10
N LEU A 200 -7.62 -27.54 -12.97
CA LEU A 200 -6.53 -28.30 -13.56
C LEU A 200 -6.57 -28.27 -15.10
N GLU A 201 -7.75 -28.35 -15.70
CA GLU A 201 -7.95 -28.30 -17.15
C GLU A 201 -7.69 -26.90 -17.75
N THR A 202 -8.04 -25.84 -17.02
CA THR A 202 -8.07 -24.47 -17.56
C THR A 202 -6.96 -23.56 -17.03
N GLY A 203 -6.29 -23.92 -15.95
CA GLY A 203 -5.33 -23.07 -15.29
C GLY A 203 -5.92 -21.79 -14.68
N LEU A 204 -7.21 -21.77 -14.36
CA LEU A 204 -7.87 -20.66 -13.70
C LEU A 204 -7.30 -20.45 -12.29
N ARG A 205 -7.11 -19.18 -11.91
CA ARG A 205 -6.84 -18.88 -10.50
C ARG A 205 -8.11 -19.09 -9.67
N THR A 206 -7.96 -19.44 -8.39
CA THR A 206 -9.11 -19.69 -7.49
C THR A 206 -10.15 -18.56 -7.53
N GLY A 207 -9.74 -17.31 -7.51
CA GLY A 207 -10.66 -16.18 -7.58
C GLY A 207 -11.37 -16.03 -8.94
N GLU A 208 -10.73 -16.41 -10.03
CA GLU A 208 -11.29 -16.42 -11.38
C GLU A 208 -12.34 -17.54 -11.49
N MET A 209 -12.03 -18.72 -10.97
CA MET A 209 -12.95 -19.87 -10.95
C MET A 209 -14.19 -19.58 -10.10
N ILE A 210 -14.03 -19.05 -8.90
CA ILE A 210 -15.18 -18.70 -8.03
C ILE A 210 -16.02 -17.58 -8.64
N GLY A 211 -15.38 -16.69 -9.42
CA GLY A 211 -16.02 -15.57 -10.13
C GLY A 211 -16.65 -15.96 -11.46
N LEU A 212 -16.51 -17.22 -11.91
CA LEU A 212 -17.01 -17.67 -13.20
C LEU A 212 -18.55 -17.67 -13.22
N THR A 213 -19.11 -17.16 -14.31
CA THR A 213 -20.55 -17.06 -14.58
C THR A 213 -20.83 -17.47 -16.02
N TRP A 214 -22.08 -17.76 -16.33
CA TRP A 214 -22.52 -18.24 -17.64
C TRP A 214 -22.11 -17.31 -18.80
N ASP A 215 -22.17 -16.01 -18.59
CA ASP A 215 -21.79 -14.98 -19.58
C ASP A 215 -20.29 -15.00 -19.96
N ALA A 216 -19.47 -15.71 -19.20
CA ALA A 216 -18.05 -15.86 -19.49
C ALA A 216 -17.74 -17.08 -20.39
N ILE A 217 -18.74 -17.89 -20.71
CA ILE A 217 -18.59 -19.11 -21.53
C ILE A 217 -19.33 -18.94 -22.83
N ASP A 218 -18.62 -19.09 -23.94
CA ASP A 218 -19.20 -19.25 -25.28
C ASP A 218 -19.29 -20.74 -25.59
N PHE A 219 -20.49 -21.28 -25.49
CA PHE A 219 -20.75 -22.72 -25.70
C PHE A 219 -20.64 -23.14 -27.18
N GLU A 220 -20.87 -22.23 -28.12
CA GLU A 220 -20.74 -22.49 -29.55
C GLU A 220 -19.27 -22.60 -29.96
N LYS A 221 -18.47 -21.61 -29.50
CA LYS A 221 -17.03 -21.58 -29.76
C LYS A 221 -16.22 -22.43 -28.80
N ARG A 222 -16.85 -22.98 -27.77
CA ARG A 222 -16.20 -23.74 -26.69
C ARG A 222 -15.03 -22.96 -26.07
N THR A 223 -15.29 -21.74 -25.67
CA THR A 223 -14.29 -20.89 -25.04
C THR A 223 -14.76 -20.29 -23.72
N LEU A 224 -13.82 -20.05 -22.81
CA LEU A 224 -14.04 -19.42 -21.53
C LEU A 224 -13.23 -18.11 -21.46
N THR A 225 -13.89 -17.00 -21.18
CA THR A 225 -13.24 -15.69 -21.05
C THR A 225 -13.09 -15.28 -19.60
N VAL A 226 -11.86 -15.04 -19.17
CA VAL A 226 -11.55 -14.53 -17.84
C VAL A 226 -11.68 -13.02 -17.86
N ASN A 227 -12.73 -12.48 -17.27
CA ASN A 227 -13.04 -11.04 -17.23
C ASN A 227 -13.26 -10.49 -15.82
N LYS A 228 -13.40 -11.38 -14.81
CA LYS A 228 -13.64 -11.00 -13.41
C LYS A 228 -13.00 -11.98 -12.43
N THR A 229 -12.84 -11.54 -11.19
CA THR A 229 -12.38 -12.36 -10.08
C THR A 229 -13.23 -12.07 -8.85
N LEU A 230 -13.47 -13.09 -8.03
CA LEU A 230 -14.09 -12.96 -6.72
C LEU A 230 -13.07 -13.17 -5.61
N GLU A 231 -13.20 -12.38 -4.56
CA GLU A 231 -12.39 -12.49 -3.36
C GLU A 231 -13.27 -12.38 -2.12
N PHE A 232 -13.09 -13.31 -1.18
CA PHE A 232 -13.77 -13.23 0.11
C PHE A 232 -13.04 -12.28 1.06
N ARG A 233 -13.75 -11.29 1.57
CA ARG A 233 -13.26 -10.32 2.54
C ARG A 233 -13.58 -10.80 3.96
N HIS A 234 -12.64 -11.52 4.58
CA HIS A 234 -12.83 -12.13 5.90
C HIS A 234 -13.22 -11.11 6.99
N ALA A 235 -12.62 -9.93 7.01
CA ALA A 235 -12.91 -8.91 8.02
C ALA A 235 -14.35 -8.36 7.94
N GLN A 236 -14.89 -8.21 6.74
CA GLN A 236 -16.24 -7.70 6.49
C GLN A 236 -17.25 -8.80 6.14
N LYS A 237 -16.81 -10.06 6.07
CA LYS A 237 -17.62 -11.24 5.77
C LYS A 237 -18.44 -11.14 4.47
N TYR A 238 -17.90 -10.54 3.41
CA TYR A 238 -18.56 -10.45 2.11
C TYR A 238 -17.65 -10.83 0.94
N TRP A 239 -18.27 -11.17 -0.18
CA TRP A 239 -17.58 -11.42 -1.44
C TRP A 239 -17.46 -10.14 -2.26
N ARG A 240 -16.26 -9.82 -2.70
CA ARG A 240 -15.98 -8.70 -3.59
C ARG A 240 -15.70 -9.22 -4.98
N ALA A 241 -16.50 -8.77 -5.97
CA ALA A 241 -16.19 -8.91 -7.37
C ALA A 241 -15.27 -7.76 -7.83
N GLY A 242 -14.34 -8.04 -8.72
CA GLY A 242 -13.46 -7.05 -9.30
C GLY A 242 -12.85 -7.52 -10.62
N PRO A 243 -12.20 -6.61 -11.35
CA PRO A 243 -11.47 -6.97 -12.55
C PRO A 243 -10.26 -7.85 -12.20
N PRO A 244 -9.75 -8.62 -13.16
CA PRO A 244 -8.48 -9.31 -13.02
C PRO A 244 -7.34 -8.36 -12.66
N LYS A 245 -6.32 -8.87 -11.95
CA LYS A 245 -5.25 -8.06 -11.34
C LYS A 245 -4.42 -7.25 -12.36
N THR A 246 -4.27 -7.76 -13.57
CA THR A 246 -3.48 -7.12 -14.64
C THR A 246 -4.21 -7.25 -15.95
N GLN A 247 -3.92 -6.38 -16.92
CA GLN A 247 -4.46 -6.46 -18.27
C GLN A 247 -4.18 -7.82 -18.94
N GLN A 248 -3.01 -8.41 -18.71
CA GLN A 248 -2.63 -9.74 -19.22
C GLN A 248 -3.42 -10.89 -18.58
N SER A 249 -4.12 -10.64 -17.49
CA SER A 249 -5.00 -11.66 -16.87
C SER A 249 -6.32 -11.82 -17.60
N TYR A 250 -6.72 -10.84 -18.43
CA TYR A 250 -7.83 -11.01 -19.36
C TYR A 250 -7.38 -11.95 -20.46
N ARG A 251 -8.06 -13.08 -20.58
CA ARG A 251 -7.72 -14.10 -21.57
C ARG A 251 -8.92 -14.94 -21.91
N THR A 252 -8.92 -15.49 -23.11
CA THR A 252 -9.87 -16.49 -23.56
C THR A 252 -9.16 -17.84 -23.64
N ILE A 253 -9.74 -18.85 -23.04
CA ILE A 253 -9.20 -20.21 -22.91
C ILE A 253 -10.10 -21.13 -23.76
N PRO A 254 -9.57 -21.90 -24.72
CA PRO A 254 -10.32 -22.95 -25.38
C PRO A 254 -10.62 -24.07 -24.37
N LEU A 255 -11.85 -24.58 -24.39
CA LEU A 255 -12.28 -25.65 -23.50
C LEU A 255 -12.07 -27.01 -24.17
N THR A 256 -11.39 -27.92 -23.47
CA THR A 256 -11.39 -29.34 -23.78
C THR A 256 -12.79 -29.88 -23.60
N ASN A 257 -13.13 -31.07 -24.18
CA ASN A 257 -14.43 -31.69 -23.95
C ASN A 257 -14.73 -31.86 -22.47
N ARG A 258 -13.73 -32.31 -21.69
CA ARG A 258 -13.86 -32.45 -20.23
C ARG A 258 -14.10 -31.13 -19.52
N ALA A 259 -13.34 -30.08 -19.86
CA ALA A 259 -13.53 -28.76 -19.28
C ALA A 259 -14.90 -28.17 -19.63
N TYR A 260 -15.40 -28.43 -20.83
CA TYR A 260 -16.73 -28.02 -21.26
C TYR A 260 -17.82 -28.69 -20.40
N ASP A 261 -17.78 -30.00 -20.21
CA ASP A 261 -18.73 -30.73 -19.38
C ASP A 261 -18.67 -30.30 -17.91
N LEU A 262 -17.47 -30.15 -17.37
CA LEU A 262 -17.25 -29.63 -16.01
C LEU A 262 -17.78 -28.22 -15.82
N SER A 263 -17.67 -27.37 -16.82
CA SER A 263 -18.17 -25.98 -16.74
C SER A 263 -19.69 -25.95 -16.66
N LEU A 264 -20.39 -26.80 -17.41
CA LEU A 264 -21.84 -26.97 -17.35
C LEU A 264 -22.30 -27.35 -15.93
N ILE A 265 -21.66 -28.34 -15.33
CA ILE A 265 -22.00 -28.81 -13.98
C ILE A 265 -21.68 -27.75 -12.91
N HIS A 266 -20.52 -27.11 -13.00
CA HIS A 266 -20.09 -26.12 -12.01
C HIS A 266 -21.03 -24.91 -11.93
N ILE A 267 -21.54 -24.44 -13.07
CA ILE A 267 -22.38 -23.25 -13.13
C ILE A 267 -23.85 -23.60 -12.85
N SER A 268 -24.33 -24.77 -13.28
CA SER A 268 -25.72 -25.22 -13.05
C SER A 268 -25.98 -25.60 -11.59
N GLU A 269 -24.93 -26.09 -10.89
CA GLU A 269 -24.94 -26.37 -9.46
C GLU A 269 -24.03 -25.39 -8.73
N PRO A 270 -24.40 -24.10 -8.64
CA PRO A 270 -23.59 -23.16 -7.88
C PRO A 270 -23.51 -23.69 -6.46
N THR A 271 -22.30 -23.99 -6.00
CA THR A 271 -22.03 -24.43 -4.64
C THR A 271 -22.90 -23.58 -3.71
N ARG A 272 -23.91 -24.19 -3.06
CA ARG A 272 -24.75 -23.50 -2.08
C ARG A 272 -23.76 -22.87 -1.11
N ARG A 273 -23.63 -21.55 -1.20
CA ARG A 273 -22.82 -20.75 -0.29
C ARG A 273 -23.48 -20.89 1.08
N ARG A 274 -23.27 -22.01 1.75
CA ARG A 274 -23.55 -22.13 3.16
C ARG A 274 -22.59 -21.16 3.81
N GLY A 275 -23.15 -20.05 4.30
CA GLY A 275 -22.43 -19.17 5.15
C GLY A 275 -21.74 -20.02 6.19
N ILE A 276 -20.43 -19.87 6.28
CA ILE A 276 -19.68 -20.38 7.41
C ILE A 276 -20.21 -19.56 8.58
N SER A 277 -21.09 -20.17 9.36
CA SER A 277 -21.53 -19.68 10.66
C SER A 277 -20.37 -19.65 11.64
#